data_6324f72b243677a3849dc623adda1c1a
#
_entry.id   6324f72b243677a3849dc623adda1c1a
#
_cell.length_a   1.000
_cell.length_b   1.000
_cell.length_c   1.000
_cell.angle_alpha   90.00
_cell.angle_beta   90.00
_cell.angle_gamma   90.00
#
_symmetry.space_group_name_H-M   'P 1'
#
loop_
_entity.id
_entity.type
_entity.pdbx_description
1 polymer ?
#
loop_
_entity_poly.entity_id
_entity_poly.type
_entity_poly.pdbx_seq_one_letter_code
_entity_poly.pdbx_strand_id
1 'polypeptide(L)'
;MKSFDELYRELLKKNMAEDASLPEEYAPYHLECLLNPREHALVLQVEECEQCAYERACQNSCVFDAIERTDSGKLKINPALCVGCEACIEACQSGRLAASKDALPAMKAVREAKGPVYMMVAPAFLGQFSDEVTPGKLRTAFKALGFTGM
;
A
#
# COMPACT_ATOMS: atom_id res chain seq x y z
N MET A 1 13.13 9.87 11.25
CA MET A 1 12.24 9.85 10.06
C MET A 1 11.42 8.57 10.14
N LYS A 2 10.10 8.65 9.93
CA LYS A 2 9.19 7.50 9.99
C LYS A 2 9.41 6.55 8.81
N SER A 3 9.27 5.26 9.06
CA SER A 3 9.20 4.25 7.99
C SER A 3 7.93 4.44 7.15
N PHE A 4 7.88 3.80 5.97
CA PHE A 4 6.73 3.87 5.08
C PHE A 4 5.43 3.39 5.76
N ASP A 5 5.49 2.28 6.50
CA ASP A 5 4.32 1.72 7.19
C ASP A 5 3.89 2.56 8.42
N GLU A 6 4.83 3.17 9.14
CA GLU A 6 4.49 4.10 10.23
C GLU A 6 3.78 5.34 9.71
N LEU A 7 4.29 5.93 8.64
CA LEU A 7 3.67 7.06 7.96
C LEU A 7 2.25 6.70 7.49
N TYR A 8 2.10 5.55 6.84
CA TYR A 8 0.79 5.07 6.37
C TYR A 8 -0.22 4.92 7.51
N ARG A 9 0.17 4.28 8.62
CA ARG A 9 -0.71 4.10 9.78
C ARG A 9 -1.12 5.43 10.41
N GLU A 10 -0.21 6.39 10.48
CA GLU A 10 -0.52 7.71 11.03
C GLU A 10 -1.47 8.48 10.12
N LEU A 11 -1.23 8.47 8.81
CA LEU A 11 -2.12 9.09 7.82
C LEU A 11 -3.53 8.47 7.85
N LEU A 12 -3.65 7.16 8.01
CA LEU A 12 -4.94 6.50 8.17
C LEU A 12 -5.66 6.98 9.44
N LYS A 13 -4.97 7.06 10.58
CA LYS A 13 -5.56 7.55 11.83
C LYS A 13 -6.03 8.98 11.71
N LYS A 14 -5.21 9.87 11.12
CA LYS A 14 -5.57 11.26 10.86
C LYS A 14 -6.77 11.36 9.91
N ASN A 15 -6.77 10.59 8.85
CA ASN A 15 -7.87 10.54 7.89
C ASN A 15 -9.18 10.09 8.54
N MET A 16 -9.15 9.09 9.43
CA MET A 16 -10.32 8.64 10.19
C MET A 16 -10.81 9.68 11.20
N ALA A 17 -9.91 10.49 11.75
CA ALA A 17 -10.23 11.59 12.66
C ALA A 17 -10.59 12.90 11.95
N GLU A 18 -10.66 12.90 10.61
CA GLU A 18 -10.88 14.09 9.77
C GLU A 18 -9.81 15.19 9.99
N ASP A 19 -8.63 14.80 10.48
CA ASP A 19 -7.48 15.68 10.66
C ASP A 19 -6.69 15.78 9.35
N ALA A 20 -6.73 16.95 8.73
CA ALA A 20 -6.02 17.22 7.48
C ALA A 20 -4.53 17.61 7.68
N SER A 21 -4.04 17.65 8.91
CA SER A 21 -2.64 17.99 9.18
C SER A 21 -1.72 16.87 8.69
N LEU A 22 -0.55 17.25 8.17
CA LEU A 22 0.47 16.26 7.80
C LEU A 22 1.25 15.80 9.04
N PRO A 23 1.73 14.56 9.06
CA PRO A 23 2.65 14.06 10.07
C PRO A 23 3.96 14.87 10.08
N GLU A 24 4.66 14.85 11.20
CA GLU A 24 6.03 15.34 11.29
C GLU A 24 7.03 14.27 10.83
N GLU A 25 8.18 14.69 10.29
CA GLU A 25 9.31 13.81 9.97
C GLU A 25 9.02 12.64 9.01
N TYR A 26 8.59 12.91 7.81
CA TYR A 26 8.39 11.91 6.76
C TYR A 26 9.28 12.12 5.54
N ALA A 27 9.51 11.07 4.76
CA ALA A 27 10.13 11.17 3.44
C ALA A 27 9.08 11.69 2.43
N PRO A 28 9.35 12.80 1.69
CA PRO A 28 8.40 13.34 0.71
C PRO A 28 7.93 12.31 -0.33
N TYR A 29 8.84 11.44 -0.78
CA TYR A 29 8.53 10.36 -1.71
C TYR A 29 7.52 9.35 -1.13
N HIS A 30 7.66 8.99 0.16
CA HIS A 30 6.70 8.10 0.81
C HIS A 30 5.30 8.72 0.90
N LEU A 31 5.22 10.01 1.26
CA LEU A 31 3.94 10.71 1.30
C LEU A 31 3.28 10.73 -0.07
N GLU A 32 4.04 11.05 -1.10
CA GLU A 32 3.56 11.11 -2.48
C GLU A 32 3.02 9.76 -2.94
N CYS A 33 3.76 8.66 -2.72
CA CYS A 33 3.29 7.30 -3.03
C CYS A 33 2.00 6.91 -2.29
N LEU A 34 1.78 7.42 -1.08
CA LEU A 34 0.58 7.13 -0.28
C LEU A 34 -0.64 7.96 -0.69
N LEU A 35 -0.42 9.19 -1.18
CA LEU A 35 -1.50 10.06 -1.63
C LEU A 35 -1.90 9.79 -3.09
N ASN A 36 -0.94 9.46 -3.94
CA ASN A 36 -1.11 9.24 -5.38
C ASN A 36 -0.63 7.84 -5.83
N PRO A 37 -1.07 6.75 -5.20
CA PRO A 37 -0.52 5.40 -5.46
C PRO A 37 -0.69 4.94 -6.91
N ARG A 38 -1.65 5.49 -7.66
CA ARG A 38 -1.90 5.15 -9.07
C ARG A 38 -0.89 5.73 -10.04
N GLU A 39 -0.07 6.68 -9.60
CA GLU A 39 1.02 7.27 -10.39
C GLU A 39 2.32 6.46 -10.25
N HIS A 40 2.33 5.46 -9.39
CA HIS A 40 3.47 4.60 -9.09
C HIS A 40 3.23 3.14 -9.45
N ALA A 41 4.29 2.34 -9.41
CA ALA A 41 4.18 0.89 -9.54
C ALA A 41 3.46 0.29 -8.30
N LEU A 42 2.86 -0.89 -8.48
CA LEU A 42 2.17 -1.60 -7.38
C LEU A 42 3.13 -2.13 -6.30
N VAL A 43 4.43 -2.13 -6.58
CA VAL A 43 5.50 -2.34 -5.60
C VAL A 43 6.41 -1.12 -5.62
N LEU A 44 6.80 -0.66 -4.45
CA LEU A 44 7.57 0.55 -4.23
C LEU A 44 8.92 0.22 -3.59
N GLN A 45 9.97 0.93 -3.97
CA GLN A 45 11.22 0.94 -3.21
C GLN A 45 11.11 2.02 -2.12
N VAL A 46 11.05 1.60 -0.87
CA VAL A 46 10.87 2.50 0.29
C VAL A 46 12.19 2.86 0.98
N GLU A 47 13.26 2.13 0.69
CA GLU A 47 14.61 2.44 1.14
C GLU A 47 15.63 2.15 0.03
N GLU A 48 16.72 2.90 0.01
CA GLU A 48 17.79 2.71 -0.99
C GLU A 48 18.57 1.40 -0.76
N CYS A 49 18.93 0.75 -1.86
CA CYS A 49 19.75 -0.48 -1.89
C CYS A 49 21.12 -0.18 -2.49
N GLU A 50 22.02 0.43 -1.73
CA GLU A 50 23.39 0.71 -2.22
C GLU A 50 24.17 -0.59 -2.44
N GLN A 51 24.09 -1.53 -1.50
CA GLN A 51 24.68 -2.86 -1.60
C GLN A 51 23.66 -3.92 -1.21
N CYS A 52 23.26 -4.74 -2.16
CA CYS A 52 22.36 -5.87 -1.91
C CYS A 52 23.17 -7.11 -1.55
N ALA A 53 23.10 -7.53 -0.29
CA ALA A 53 23.73 -8.78 0.19
C ALA A 53 23.08 -10.05 -0.38
N TYR A 54 21.93 -9.93 -1.06
CA TYR A 54 21.08 -11.05 -1.49
C TYR A 54 21.04 -11.22 -3.02
N GLU A 55 22.15 -10.95 -3.71
CA GLU A 55 22.36 -11.24 -5.14
C GLU A 55 21.19 -10.80 -6.06
N ARG A 56 20.56 -9.66 -5.74
CA ARG A 56 19.40 -9.14 -6.50
C ARG A 56 18.17 -10.05 -6.46
N ALA A 57 17.92 -10.73 -5.34
CA ALA A 57 16.81 -11.67 -5.20
C ALA A 57 15.45 -11.09 -5.65
N CYS A 58 15.17 -9.81 -5.37
CA CYS A 58 13.95 -9.15 -5.83
C CYS A 58 13.83 -9.07 -7.37
N GLN A 59 14.94 -8.83 -8.07
CA GLN A 59 14.94 -8.80 -9.53
C GLN A 59 14.80 -10.21 -10.10
N ASN A 60 15.52 -11.18 -9.53
CA ASN A 60 15.48 -12.57 -9.98
C ASN A 60 14.12 -13.25 -9.74
N SER A 61 13.35 -12.78 -8.73
CA SER A 61 12.02 -13.31 -8.44
C SER A 61 10.91 -12.71 -9.33
N CYS A 62 11.21 -11.65 -10.10
CA CYS A 62 10.23 -10.98 -10.93
C CYS A 62 10.06 -11.70 -12.28
N VAL A 63 9.04 -12.54 -12.40
CA VAL A 63 8.73 -13.26 -13.65
C VAL A 63 8.19 -12.35 -14.77
N PHE A 64 7.90 -11.08 -14.46
CA PHE A 64 7.39 -10.08 -15.41
C PHE A 64 8.49 -9.11 -15.88
N ASP A 65 9.73 -9.31 -15.47
CA ASP A 65 10.87 -8.44 -15.78
C ASP A 65 10.61 -6.94 -15.49
N ALA A 66 9.77 -6.69 -14.49
CA ALA A 66 9.36 -5.33 -14.12
C ALA A 66 10.43 -4.56 -13.33
N ILE A 67 11.49 -5.23 -12.86
CA ILE A 67 12.50 -4.65 -11.96
C ILE A 67 13.83 -4.54 -12.69
N GLU A 68 14.28 -3.31 -12.91
CA GLU A 68 15.59 -2.98 -13.42
C GLU A 68 16.42 -2.29 -12.35
N ARG A 69 17.74 -2.48 -12.39
CA ARG A 69 18.67 -1.75 -11.54
C ARG A 69 19.42 -0.73 -12.41
N THR A 70 19.40 0.51 -11.95
CA THR A 70 20.19 1.58 -12.59
C THR A 70 21.67 1.41 -12.28
N ASP A 71 22.54 2.09 -13.04
CA ASP A 71 23.99 2.12 -12.80
C ASP A 71 24.35 2.66 -11.40
N SER A 72 23.51 3.53 -10.84
CA SER A 72 23.64 4.03 -9.47
C SER A 72 23.19 3.03 -8.39
N GLY A 73 22.73 1.83 -8.76
CA GLY A 73 22.25 0.81 -7.83
C GLY A 73 20.80 0.98 -7.35
N LYS A 74 20.12 2.04 -7.76
CA LYS A 74 18.68 2.23 -7.48
C LYS A 74 17.84 1.26 -8.29
N LEU A 75 16.73 0.82 -7.71
CA LEU A 75 15.75 0.01 -8.44
C LEU A 75 14.83 0.93 -9.24
N LYS A 76 14.56 0.53 -10.46
CA LYS A 76 13.50 1.10 -11.29
C LYS A 76 12.44 0.03 -11.50
N ILE A 77 11.26 0.25 -10.96
CA ILE A 77 10.13 -0.66 -11.11
C ILE A 77 9.21 -0.10 -12.18
N ASN A 78 9.05 -0.84 -13.26
CA ASN A 78 8.22 -0.45 -14.39
C ASN A 78 6.72 -0.65 -14.03
N PRO A 79 5.92 0.42 -13.90
CA PRO A 79 4.52 0.30 -13.51
C PRO A 79 3.66 -0.40 -14.57
N ALA A 80 4.07 -0.39 -15.85
CA ALA A 80 3.34 -1.07 -16.91
C ALA A 80 3.52 -2.60 -16.91
N LEU A 81 4.60 -3.10 -16.31
CA LEU A 81 4.91 -4.53 -16.20
C LEU A 81 4.62 -5.09 -14.80
N CYS A 82 4.62 -4.25 -13.78
CA CYS A 82 4.39 -4.68 -12.40
C CYS A 82 2.91 -5.02 -12.17
N VAL A 83 2.63 -6.28 -11.88
CA VAL A 83 1.27 -6.79 -11.59
C VAL A 83 0.95 -6.85 -10.09
N GLY A 84 1.84 -6.40 -9.20
CA GLY A 84 1.62 -6.40 -7.76
C GLY A 84 1.60 -7.80 -7.11
N CYS A 85 2.27 -8.80 -7.69
CA CYS A 85 2.28 -10.17 -7.16
C CYS A 85 3.10 -10.34 -5.87
N GLU A 86 3.84 -9.30 -5.45
CA GLU A 86 4.63 -9.22 -4.20
C GLU A 86 5.80 -10.22 -4.07
N ALA A 87 6.07 -11.09 -5.05
CA ALA A 87 7.18 -12.05 -5.00
C ALA A 87 8.55 -11.37 -4.73
N CYS A 88 8.75 -10.16 -5.25
CA CYS A 88 9.97 -9.39 -4.99
C CYS A 88 10.03 -8.83 -3.55
N ILE A 89 8.90 -8.57 -2.92
CA ILE A 89 8.82 -8.15 -1.51
C ILE A 89 9.23 -9.32 -0.62
N GLU A 90 8.67 -10.50 -0.86
CA GLU A 90 9.03 -11.72 -0.12
C GLU A 90 10.50 -12.10 -0.30
N ALA A 91 11.04 -11.92 -1.51
CA ALA A 91 12.46 -12.18 -1.79
C ALA A 91 13.40 -11.13 -1.17
N CYS A 92 12.90 -9.95 -0.81
CA CYS A 92 13.69 -8.85 -0.25
C CYS A 92 13.90 -9.01 1.25
N GLN A 93 14.88 -9.79 1.67
CA GLN A 93 15.18 -10.01 3.10
C GLN A 93 15.59 -8.73 3.86
N SER A 94 15.98 -7.68 3.16
CA SER A 94 16.29 -6.38 3.77
C SER A 94 15.06 -5.48 3.99
N GLY A 95 13.85 -5.90 3.57
CA GLY A 95 12.60 -5.16 3.80
C GLY A 95 12.51 -3.80 3.08
N ARG A 96 13.25 -3.61 1.99
CA ARG A 96 13.35 -2.31 1.29
C ARG A 96 12.29 -2.09 0.22
N LEU A 97 11.40 -3.05 0.04
CA LEU A 97 10.26 -3.00 -0.86
C LEU A 97 8.96 -3.06 -0.06
N ALA A 98 7.96 -2.34 -0.51
CA ALA A 98 6.62 -2.38 0.06
C ALA A 98 5.56 -2.44 -1.04
N ALA A 99 4.41 -3.04 -0.75
CA ALA A 99 3.24 -2.95 -1.62
C ALA A 99 2.65 -1.55 -1.58
N SER A 100 2.18 -1.06 -2.72
CA SER A 100 1.41 0.17 -2.82
C SER A 100 0.16 0.09 -1.94
N LYS A 101 -0.25 1.23 -1.36
CA LYS A 101 -1.38 1.34 -0.43
C LYS A 101 -2.38 2.34 -0.99
N ASP A 102 -3.56 1.91 -1.32
CA ASP A 102 -4.61 2.75 -1.93
C ASP A 102 -5.82 3.03 -1.01
N ALA A 103 -5.73 2.70 0.28
CA ALA A 103 -6.82 2.96 1.21
C ALA A 103 -7.11 4.46 1.40
N LEU A 104 -6.09 5.34 1.42
CA LEU A 104 -6.29 6.79 1.56
C LEU A 104 -7.10 7.38 0.40
N PRO A 105 -6.72 7.20 -0.88
CA PRO A 105 -7.54 7.67 -1.99
C PRO A 105 -8.90 6.96 -2.08
N ALA A 106 -9.01 5.70 -1.67
CA ALA A 106 -10.29 5.00 -1.61
C ALA A 106 -11.24 5.63 -0.58
N MET A 107 -10.75 5.94 0.63
CA MET A 107 -11.55 6.64 1.66
C MET A 107 -11.96 8.04 1.21
N LYS A 108 -11.07 8.77 0.54
CA LYS A 108 -11.41 10.07 -0.07
C LYS A 108 -12.53 9.92 -1.09
N ALA A 109 -12.41 8.96 -2.01
CA ALA A 109 -13.43 8.69 -3.03
C ALA A 109 -14.79 8.33 -2.43
N VAL A 110 -14.81 7.57 -1.32
CA VAL A 110 -16.06 7.25 -0.59
C VAL A 110 -16.72 8.50 -0.04
N ARG A 111 -15.96 9.42 0.56
CA ARG A 111 -16.49 10.68 1.13
C ARG A 111 -16.99 11.64 0.07
N GLU A 112 -16.34 11.70 -1.08
CA GLU A 112 -16.67 12.62 -2.17
C GLU A 112 -17.77 12.06 -3.10
N ALA A 113 -18.17 10.80 -2.92
CA ALA A 113 -19.17 10.16 -3.76
C ALA A 113 -20.55 10.80 -3.62
N LYS A 114 -21.17 11.12 -4.76
CA LYS A 114 -22.54 11.69 -4.82
C LYS A 114 -23.64 10.62 -4.76
N GLY A 115 -23.29 9.35 -4.73
CA GLY A 115 -24.22 8.24 -4.74
C GLY A 115 -23.78 7.12 -3.79
N PRO A 116 -24.55 6.02 -3.72
CA PRO A 116 -24.23 4.93 -2.83
C PRO A 116 -22.92 4.23 -3.24
N VAL A 117 -22.05 3.97 -2.27
CA VAL A 117 -20.81 3.23 -2.45
C VAL A 117 -20.87 1.94 -1.65
N TYR A 118 -20.58 0.82 -2.28
CA TYR A 118 -20.61 -0.50 -1.66
C TYR A 118 -19.21 -1.10 -1.59
N MET A 119 -18.92 -1.77 -0.47
CA MET A 119 -17.70 -2.57 -0.33
C MET A 119 -17.97 -3.98 -0.88
N MET A 120 -17.14 -4.43 -1.81
CA MET A 120 -17.14 -5.81 -2.26
C MET A 120 -15.97 -6.54 -1.58
N VAL A 121 -16.30 -7.62 -0.85
CA VAL A 121 -15.34 -8.37 -0.06
C VAL A 121 -15.23 -9.79 -0.60
N ALA A 122 -14.02 -10.20 -0.95
CA ALA A 122 -13.74 -11.57 -1.36
C ALA A 122 -13.89 -12.54 -0.17
N PRO A 123 -14.35 -13.79 -0.38
CA PRO A 123 -14.51 -14.76 0.71
C PRO A 123 -13.23 -14.99 1.52
N ALA A 124 -12.06 -14.99 0.89
CA ALA A 124 -10.77 -15.15 1.56
C ALA A 124 -10.45 -14.03 2.57
N PHE A 125 -11.03 -12.84 2.41
CA PHE A 125 -10.87 -11.73 3.35
C PHE A 125 -11.45 -12.05 4.73
N LEU A 126 -12.56 -12.80 4.79
CA LEU A 126 -13.22 -13.16 6.04
C LEU A 126 -12.36 -14.09 6.91
N GLY A 127 -11.54 -14.94 6.30
CA GLY A 127 -10.63 -15.84 7.01
C GLY A 127 -9.39 -15.18 7.61
N GLN A 128 -9.19 -13.88 7.40
CA GLN A 128 -8.05 -13.14 7.94
C GLN A 128 -8.27 -12.60 9.36
N PHE A 129 -9.48 -12.72 9.87
CA PHE A 129 -9.88 -12.25 11.20
C PHE A 129 -10.14 -13.42 12.13
N SER A 130 -10.15 -13.15 13.44
CA SER A 130 -10.60 -14.13 14.41
C SER A 130 -12.10 -14.46 14.22
N ASP A 131 -12.54 -15.62 14.71
CA ASP A 131 -13.94 -16.07 14.65
C ASP A 131 -14.94 -15.08 15.27
N GLU A 132 -14.46 -14.15 16.08
CA GLU A 132 -15.27 -13.06 16.66
C GLU A 132 -15.67 -11.99 15.63
N VAL A 133 -14.97 -11.90 14.49
CA VAL A 133 -15.25 -10.92 13.45
C VAL A 133 -16.22 -11.51 12.43
N THR A 134 -17.50 -11.36 12.71
CA THR A 134 -18.57 -11.84 11.84
C THR A 134 -18.78 -10.92 10.62
N PRO A 135 -19.37 -11.41 9.52
CA PRO A 135 -19.75 -10.56 8.39
C PRO A 135 -20.64 -9.38 8.78
N GLY A 136 -21.47 -9.54 9.81
CA GLY A 136 -22.31 -8.46 10.37
C GLY A 136 -21.47 -7.35 11.01
N LYS A 137 -20.45 -7.70 11.78
CA LYS A 137 -19.51 -6.73 12.36
C LYS A 137 -18.72 -5.99 11.27
N LEU A 138 -18.26 -6.70 10.24
CA LEU A 138 -17.57 -6.07 9.11
C LEU A 138 -18.47 -5.10 8.36
N ARG A 139 -19.72 -5.47 8.10
CA ARG A 139 -20.71 -4.57 7.47
C ARG A 139 -20.90 -3.30 8.30
N THR A 140 -20.98 -3.43 9.62
CA THR A 140 -21.08 -2.27 10.53
C THR A 140 -19.84 -1.39 10.46
N ALA A 141 -18.65 -2.00 10.46
CA ALA A 141 -17.40 -1.27 10.33
C ALA A 141 -17.29 -0.49 8.99
N PHE A 142 -17.65 -1.13 7.87
CA PHE A 142 -17.64 -0.43 6.58
C PHE A 142 -18.66 0.71 6.52
N LYS A 143 -19.83 0.56 7.16
CA LYS A 143 -20.78 1.67 7.27
C LYS A 143 -20.20 2.83 8.10
N ALA A 144 -19.49 2.55 9.17
CA ALA A 144 -18.80 3.58 9.95
C ALA A 144 -17.69 4.31 9.16
N LEU A 145 -17.11 3.66 8.14
CA LEU A 145 -16.15 4.26 7.21
C LEU A 145 -16.82 5.04 6.06
N GLY A 146 -18.14 5.11 6.00
CA GLY A 146 -18.88 5.86 5.00
C GLY A 146 -19.44 5.05 3.84
N PHE A 147 -19.24 3.71 3.81
CA PHE A 147 -19.86 2.86 2.78
C PHE A 147 -21.35 2.69 3.05
N THR A 148 -22.15 2.61 1.99
CA THR A 148 -23.57 2.34 2.07
C THR A 148 -23.86 0.91 2.53
N GLY A 149 -23.00 -0.03 2.18
CA GLY A 149 -23.10 -1.43 2.54
C GLY A 149 -21.94 -2.28 2.05
N MET A 150 -22.06 -3.58 2.26
CA MET A 150 -21.12 -4.61 1.86
C MET A 150 -21.86 -5.71 1.11
#